data_22232a3946d4edc55c99ef4b8a2c8740
#
_entry.id   22232a3946d4edc55c99ef4b8a2c8740
#
_cell.length_a   1.000
_cell.length_b   1.000
_cell.length_c   1.000
_cell.angle_alpha   90.00
_cell.angle_beta   90.00
_cell.angle_gamma   90.00
#
_symmetry.space_group_name_H-M   'P 1'
#
loop_
_entity.id
_entity.type
_entity.pdbx_description
1 polymer ?
#
loop_
_entity_poly.entity_id
_entity_poly.type
_entity_poly.pdbx_seq_one_letter_code
_entity_poly.pdbx_strand_id
1 'polypeptide(L)'
;MSKVVKFGGSSLASAEQFKKVGNIIRADKERKYVVPSAPGKRFSDDTKVTDMLYACYDLADQGKSFKAELDAIKARYQEIIDGLQLELDLSEEFKIIEKNFKAKSGNNYAASRGEYLNGIIMANYLGYDFIDAATVIFFDENGEFDAAKTNEVLRARLAESKEAVVPGFYGSMPDGTVKTFSRGGSDITGSIVAKAAKADVYENWTDVSGFLIADPRIIDHPEAIETITYRELRELAYMGATVLHEDAIFPVRQEGIPINIRNTNAPEDNGTWIVGSTCQKSKYVITGIAGKKGFCSVNIEKDMMNSEIGFGRKVLQAFEENGISFEHVPSGIDTMTVFVHQDEFMHKEQKVVAGIHRLANPDMIDIESDLALIAVVGRGMKSTRGTAGRIFSALAHKNINVKMIDQGSSELNIIIGVANDDFETAIKAIYDIFVITRL
;
A
#
# COMPACT_ATOMS: atom_id res chain seq x y z
N MET A 1 -8.16 25.25 -10.31
CA MET A 1 -7.93 23.97 -9.64
C MET A 1 -6.64 23.35 -10.16
N SER A 2 -5.92 22.59 -9.36
CA SER A 2 -4.76 21.85 -9.81
C SER A 2 -4.84 20.39 -9.32
N LYS A 3 -4.53 19.46 -10.21
CA LYS A 3 -4.48 18.03 -9.89
C LYS A 3 -3.08 17.51 -10.06
N VAL A 4 -2.67 16.64 -9.16
CA VAL A 4 -1.48 15.81 -9.30
C VAL A 4 -1.93 14.42 -9.72
N VAL A 5 -1.30 13.87 -10.74
CA VAL A 5 -1.63 12.55 -11.28
C VAL A 5 -0.41 11.65 -11.22
N LYS A 6 -0.52 10.51 -10.56
CA LYS A 6 0.52 9.47 -10.53
C LYS A 6 0.06 8.30 -11.40
N PHE A 7 0.95 7.75 -12.18
CA PHE A 7 0.70 6.56 -12.98
C PHE A 7 1.60 5.41 -12.56
N GLY A 8 0.99 4.24 -12.27
CA GLY A 8 1.69 3.03 -11.91
C GLY A 8 2.46 2.40 -13.09
N GLY A 9 3.36 1.48 -12.78
CA GLY A 9 4.22 0.86 -13.79
C GLY A 9 3.45 0.09 -14.88
N SER A 10 2.35 -0.59 -14.55
CA SER A 10 1.46 -1.24 -15.52
C SER A 10 0.85 -0.26 -16.53
N SER A 11 0.55 0.96 -16.06
CA SER A 11 0.03 2.06 -16.90
C SER A 11 1.08 2.67 -17.82
N LEU A 12 2.36 2.34 -17.65
CA LEU A 12 3.51 2.90 -18.38
C LEU A 12 4.40 1.81 -18.99
N ALA A 13 3.87 0.60 -19.15
CA ALA A 13 4.63 -0.57 -19.57
C ALA A 13 4.99 -0.56 -21.07
N SER A 14 4.29 0.21 -21.91
CA SER A 14 4.47 0.25 -23.35
C SER A 14 4.06 1.60 -23.94
N ALA A 15 4.42 1.85 -25.20
CA ALA A 15 3.99 3.05 -25.92
C ALA A 15 2.46 3.18 -26.02
N GLU A 16 1.73 2.07 -26.12
CA GLU A 16 0.26 2.08 -26.15
C GLU A 16 -0.31 2.57 -24.81
N GLN A 17 0.26 2.10 -23.70
CA GLN A 17 -0.14 2.57 -22.38
C GLN A 17 0.21 4.05 -22.18
N PHE A 18 1.37 4.50 -22.63
CA PHE A 18 1.72 5.92 -22.64
C PHE A 18 0.71 6.78 -23.41
N LYS A 19 0.24 6.30 -24.56
CA LYS A 19 -0.80 7.00 -25.34
C LYS A 19 -2.11 7.15 -24.57
N LYS A 20 -2.54 6.09 -23.86
CA LYS A 20 -3.70 6.16 -22.97
C LYS A 20 -3.48 7.19 -21.85
N VAL A 21 -2.35 7.14 -21.19
CA VAL A 21 -1.95 8.09 -20.14
C VAL A 21 -1.94 9.52 -20.66
N GLY A 22 -1.34 9.76 -21.83
CA GLY A 22 -1.33 11.08 -22.46
C GLY A 22 -2.74 11.60 -22.80
N ASN A 23 -3.63 10.72 -23.26
CA ASN A 23 -5.03 11.08 -23.51
C ASN A 23 -5.76 11.45 -22.20
N ILE A 24 -5.53 10.68 -21.12
CA ILE A 24 -6.09 10.98 -19.79
C ILE A 24 -5.61 12.36 -19.31
N ILE A 25 -4.31 12.64 -19.40
CA ILE A 25 -3.75 13.93 -18.95
C ILE A 25 -4.32 15.08 -19.76
N ARG A 26 -4.32 14.98 -21.11
CA ARG A 26 -4.80 16.03 -22.01
C ARG A 26 -6.31 16.26 -21.93
N ALA A 27 -7.09 15.26 -21.49
CA ALA A 27 -8.54 15.39 -21.33
C ALA A 27 -8.93 16.35 -20.18
N ASP A 28 -8.01 16.66 -19.27
CA ASP A 28 -8.28 17.55 -18.15
C ASP A 28 -7.09 18.47 -17.89
N LYS A 29 -7.25 19.76 -18.23
CA LYS A 29 -6.21 20.79 -18.08
C LYS A 29 -5.81 21.09 -16.62
N GLU A 30 -6.54 20.56 -15.65
CA GLU A 30 -6.19 20.68 -14.24
C GLU A 30 -5.10 19.66 -13.82
N ARG A 31 -4.84 18.63 -14.63
CA ARG A 31 -3.79 17.62 -14.43
C ARG A 31 -2.41 18.16 -14.80
N LYS A 32 -1.90 19.04 -13.94
CA LYS A 32 -0.68 19.83 -14.21
C LYS A 32 0.62 19.14 -13.82
N TYR A 33 0.57 18.30 -12.80
CA TYR A 33 1.77 17.66 -12.25
C TYR A 33 1.65 16.16 -12.36
N VAL A 34 2.62 15.54 -13.03
CA VAL A 34 2.60 14.12 -13.38
C VAL A 34 3.74 13.41 -12.66
N VAL A 35 3.42 12.29 -12.00
CA VAL A 35 4.39 11.44 -11.31
C VAL A 35 4.39 10.05 -11.94
N PRO A 36 5.32 9.77 -12.87
CA PRO A 36 5.42 8.45 -13.48
C PRO A 36 6.23 7.49 -12.61
N SER A 37 5.80 6.22 -12.57
CA SER A 37 6.62 5.09 -12.14
C SER A 37 7.51 4.59 -13.27
N ALA A 38 8.47 3.70 -12.97
CA ALA A 38 9.20 2.94 -13.98
C ALA A 38 8.26 2.06 -14.81
N PRO A 39 8.62 1.68 -16.05
CA PRO A 39 7.81 0.78 -16.87
C PRO A 39 7.63 -0.59 -16.19
N GLY A 40 6.38 -0.99 -16.02
CA GLY A 40 6.01 -2.28 -15.47
C GLY A 40 6.10 -3.43 -16.48
N LYS A 41 5.45 -4.54 -16.19
CA LYS A 41 5.32 -5.68 -17.09
C LYS A 41 4.35 -5.36 -18.23
N ARG A 42 4.71 -5.77 -19.46
CA ARG A 42 3.83 -5.71 -20.65
C ARG A 42 2.82 -6.84 -20.67
N PHE A 43 3.23 -8.01 -20.13
CA PHE A 43 2.46 -9.24 -20.03
C PHE A 43 2.90 -10.05 -18.78
N SER A 44 2.21 -11.12 -18.42
CA SER A 44 2.41 -11.86 -17.15
C SER A 44 3.86 -12.30 -16.91
N ASP A 45 4.54 -12.81 -17.93
CA ASP A 45 5.89 -13.36 -17.83
C ASP A 45 7.01 -12.35 -18.10
N ASP A 46 6.65 -11.07 -18.33
CA ASP A 46 7.62 -10.00 -18.54
C ASP A 46 8.30 -9.59 -17.22
N THR A 47 9.47 -8.94 -17.34
CA THR A 47 10.21 -8.42 -16.19
C THR A 47 10.00 -6.90 -16.08
N LYS A 48 9.80 -6.41 -14.86
CA LYS A 48 9.74 -4.95 -14.61
C LYS A 48 11.11 -4.33 -14.86
N VAL A 49 11.14 -3.11 -15.37
CA VAL A 49 12.40 -2.39 -15.61
C VAL A 49 13.21 -2.20 -14.32
N THR A 50 12.56 -1.99 -13.19
CA THR A 50 13.24 -1.88 -11.89
C THR A 50 13.98 -3.18 -11.53
N ASP A 51 13.37 -4.35 -11.77
CA ASP A 51 14.00 -5.66 -11.53
C ASP A 51 15.17 -5.89 -12.50
N MET A 52 15.02 -5.46 -13.78
CA MET A 52 16.13 -5.50 -14.76
C MET A 52 17.30 -4.62 -14.31
N LEU A 53 17.04 -3.43 -13.75
CA LEU A 53 18.08 -2.52 -13.24
C LEU A 53 18.80 -3.10 -12.05
N TYR A 54 18.11 -3.73 -11.11
CA TYR A 54 18.74 -4.45 -9.99
C TYR A 54 19.64 -5.57 -10.50
N ALA A 55 19.14 -6.45 -11.37
CA ALA A 55 19.93 -7.54 -11.91
C ALA A 55 21.18 -7.05 -12.68
N CYS A 56 21.03 -5.97 -13.46
CA CYS A 56 22.13 -5.34 -14.17
C CYS A 56 23.19 -4.77 -13.21
N TYR A 57 22.75 -4.10 -12.14
CA TYR A 57 23.64 -3.53 -11.13
C TYR A 57 24.34 -4.62 -10.31
N ASP A 58 23.68 -5.69 -9.94
CA ASP A 58 24.26 -6.82 -9.21
C ASP A 58 25.45 -7.43 -9.96
N LEU A 59 25.36 -7.55 -11.29
CA LEU A 59 26.48 -7.98 -12.13
C LEU A 59 27.65 -6.96 -12.09
N ALA A 60 27.34 -5.68 -12.19
CA ALA A 60 28.34 -4.62 -12.11
C ALA A 60 29.05 -4.61 -10.75
N ASP A 61 28.33 -4.77 -9.66
CA ASP A 61 28.88 -4.81 -8.30
C ASP A 61 29.79 -6.02 -8.08
N GLN A 62 29.45 -7.16 -8.70
CA GLN A 62 30.29 -8.37 -8.73
C GLN A 62 31.50 -8.25 -9.69
N GLY A 63 31.66 -7.14 -10.39
CA GLY A 63 32.73 -6.96 -11.39
C GLY A 63 32.55 -7.78 -12.67
N LYS A 64 31.35 -8.29 -12.91
CA LYS A 64 30.99 -9.04 -14.12
C LYS A 64 30.56 -8.10 -15.26
N SER A 65 30.56 -8.60 -16.47
CA SER A 65 29.98 -7.85 -17.60
C SER A 65 28.46 -7.76 -17.44
N PHE A 66 27.92 -6.56 -17.53
CA PHE A 66 26.49 -6.26 -17.47
C PHE A 66 25.98 -5.60 -18.76
N LYS A 67 26.78 -5.67 -19.82
CA LYS A 67 26.47 -5.00 -21.08
C LYS A 67 25.17 -5.51 -21.71
N ALA A 68 24.96 -6.81 -21.70
CA ALA A 68 23.77 -7.43 -22.31
C ALA A 68 22.49 -6.99 -21.57
N GLU A 69 22.52 -6.95 -20.24
CA GLU A 69 21.40 -6.50 -19.40
C GLU A 69 21.11 -5.01 -19.61
N LEU A 70 22.16 -4.18 -19.68
CA LEU A 70 22.01 -2.76 -19.94
C LEU A 70 21.46 -2.50 -21.35
N ASP A 71 21.92 -3.25 -22.34
CA ASP A 71 21.42 -3.13 -23.73
C ASP A 71 19.94 -3.60 -23.82
N ALA A 72 19.53 -4.58 -23.06
CA ALA A 72 18.11 -4.99 -22.94
C ALA A 72 17.24 -3.87 -22.34
N ILE A 73 17.74 -3.19 -21.30
CA ILE A 73 17.06 -2.03 -20.71
C ILE A 73 16.96 -0.87 -21.73
N LYS A 74 18.05 -0.59 -22.45
CA LYS A 74 18.04 0.42 -23.54
C LYS A 74 17.00 0.11 -24.59
N ALA A 75 16.95 -1.14 -25.06
CA ALA A 75 15.98 -1.59 -26.05
C ALA A 75 14.54 -1.40 -25.56
N ARG A 76 14.28 -1.66 -24.27
CA ARG A 76 12.97 -1.47 -23.66
C ARG A 76 12.48 -0.03 -23.68
N TYR A 77 13.37 0.95 -23.41
CA TYR A 77 13.04 2.36 -23.50
C TYR A 77 12.95 2.85 -24.95
N GLN A 78 13.83 2.34 -25.83
CA GLN A 78 13.78 2.68 -27.25
C GLN A 78 12.47 2.23 -27.90
N GLU A 79 11.96 1.04 -27.56
CA GLU A 79 10.64 0.55 -27.99
C GLU A 79 9.50 1.54 -27.61
N ILE A 80 9.57 2.13 -26.43
CA ILE A 80 8.60 3.13 -25.99
C ILE A 80 8.75 4.43 -26.79
N ILE A 81 9.98 4.94 -26.96
CA ILE A 81 10.29 6.17 -27.71
C ILE A 81 9.83 6.04 -29.16
N ASP A 82 10.20 4.93 -29.82
CA ASP A 82 9.83 4.68 -31.23
C ASP A 82 8.31 4.56 -31.39
N GLY A 83 7.65 3.82 -30.50
CA GLY A 83 6.21 3.66 -30.53
C GLY A 83 5.42 4.93 -30.25
N LEU A 84 6.02 5.90 -29.56
CA LEU A 84 5.50 7.26 -29.35
C LEU A 84 5.92 8.24 -30.46
N GLN A 85 6.81 7.84 -31.36
CA GLN A 85 7.38 8.66 -32.43
C GLN A 85 8.07 9.94 -31.91
N LEU A 86 8.86 9.79 -30.83
CA LEU A 86 9.56 10.91 -30.21
C LEU A 86 10.94 11.09 -30.80
N GLU A 87 11.36 12.33 -31.02
CA GLU A 87 12.74 12.69 -31.33
C GLU A 87 13.55 12.88 -30.04
N LEU A 88 13.77 11.76 -29.32
CA LEU A 88 14.45 11.73 -28.02
C LEU A 88 15.57 10.69 -28.04
N ASP A 89 16.78 11.12 -27.71
CA ASP A 89 17.96 10.26 -27.55
C ASP A 89 18.36 10.19 -26.07
N LEU A 90 18.35 8.99 -25.49
CA LEU A 90 18.77 8.72 -24.11
C LEU A 90 20.22 8.19 -24.03
N SER A 91 21.01 8.26 -25.10
CA SER A 91 22.36 7.70 -25.16
C SER A 91 23.29 8.28 -24.10
N GLU A 92 23.21 9.59 -23.84
CA GLU A 92 24.03 10.24 -22.80
C GLU A 92 23.62 9.80 -21.41
N GLU A 93 22.32 9.66 -21.15
CA GLU A 93 21.80 9.19 -19.88
C GLU A 93 22.29 7.76 -19.57
N PHE A 94 22.27 6.89 -20.58
CA PHE A 94 22.77 5.51 -20.43
C PHE A 94 24.29 5.47 -20.24
N LYS A 95 25.08 6.39 -20.85
CA LYS A 95 26.52 6.50 -20.56
C LYS A 95 26.78 6.89 -19.10
N ILE A 96 25.99 7.82 -18.57
CA ILE A 96 26.05 8.24 -17.16
C ILE A 96 25.69 7.06 -16.25
N ILE A 97 24.63 6.33 -16.55
CA ILE A 97 24.19 5.13 -15.79
C ILE A 97 25.29 4.06 -15.80
N GLU A 98 25.86 3.74 -16.96
CA GLU A 98 26.95 2.77 -17.09
C GLU A 98 28.19 3.18 -16.27
N LYS A 99 28.57 4.46 -16.31
CA LYS A 99 29.67 5.00 -15.49
C LYS A 99 29.39 4.83 -14.01
N ASN A 100 28.18 5.15 -13.55
CA ASN A 100 27.80 5.04 -12.15
C ASN A 100 27.72 3.58 -11.68
N PHE A 101 27.26 2.66 -12.52
CA PHE A 101 27.28 1.23 -12.21
C PHE A 101 28.71 0.70 -12.03
N LYS A 102 29.63 1.09 -12.93
CA LYS A 102 31.07 0.78 -12.80
C LYS A 102 31.69 1.40 -11.53
N ALA A 103 31.19 2.55 -11.09
CA ALA A 103 31.61 3.23 -9.87
C ALA A 103 30.93 2.69 -8.59
N LYS A 104 30.08 1.67 -8.71
CA LYS A 104 29.34 1.05 -7.60
C LYS A 104 28.47 2.02 -6.80
N SER A 105 27.63 2.79 -7.50
CA SER A 105 26.79 3.85 -6.91
C SER A 105 25.60 3.34 -6.07
N GLY A 106 25.44 2.04 -5.91
CA GLY A 106 24.46 1.43 -5.01
C GLY A 106 23.09 1.10 -5.66
N ASN A 107 22.37 0.21 -5.00
CA ASN A 107 21.06 -0.28 -5.46
C ASN A 107 20.01 0.82 -5.58
N ASN A 108 20.03 1.81 -4.68
CA ASN A 108 19.10 2.93 -4.74
C ASN A 108 19.27 3.75 -6.02
N TYR A 109 20.53 4.03 -6.40
CA TYR A 109 20.82 4.70 -7.66
C TYR A 109 20.30 3.86 -8.84
N ALA A 110 20.63 2.57 -8.87
CA ALA A 110 20.21 1.68 -9.95
C ALA A 110 18.68 1.67 -10.12
N ALA A 111 17.95 1.39 -9.05
CA ALA A 111 16.49 1.34 -9.08
C ALA A 111 15.86 2.65 -9.54
N SER A 112 16.34 3.79 -9.04
CA SER A 112 15.79 5.11 -9.38
C SER A 112 15.87 5.46 -10.87
N ARG A 113 16.80 4.86 -11.60
CA ARG A 113 16.96 5.16 -13.04
C ARG A 113 15.77 4.72 -13.86
N GLY A 114 14.97 3.77 -13.36
CA GLY A 114 13.71 3.39 -13.99
C GLY A 114 12.72 4.54 -14.10
N GLU A 115 12.44 5.17 -12.98
CA GLU A 115 11.55 6.33 -12.93
C GLU A 115 12.16 7.57 -13.57
N TYR A 116 13.47 7.78 -13.40
CA TYR A 116 14.18 8.90 -13.99
C TYR A 116 14.05 8.91 -15.51
N LEU A 117 14.42 7.82 -16.19
CA LEU A 117 14.32 7.70 -17.64
C LEU A 117 12.88 7.80 -18.14
N ASN A 118 11.97 7.17 -17.43
CA ASN A 118 10.55 7.22 -17.74
C ASN A 118 9.96 8.62 -17.58
N GLY A 119 10.44 9.36 -16.59
CA GLY A 119 10.11 10.77 -16.38
C GLY A 119 10.55 11.67 -17.54
N ILE A 120 11.76 11.47 -18.06
CA ILE A 120 12.27 12.20 -19.24
C ILE A 120 11.38 11.93 -20.46
N ILE A 121 11.05 10.66 -20.72
CA ILE A 121 10.16 10.29 -21.84
C ILE A 121 8.78 10.93 -21.66
N MET A 122 8.21 10.86 -20.45
CA MET A 122 6.90 11.44 -20.17
C MET A 122 6.90 12.96 -20.36
N ALA A 123 7.93 13.66 -19.88
CA ALA A 123 8.06 15.10 -20.03
C ALA A 123 8.16 15.50 -21.50
N ASN A 124 8.97 14.79 -22.28
CA ASN A 124 9.10 15.01 -23.72
C ASN A 124 7.78 14.75 -24.45
N TYR A 125 7.10 13.64 -24.14
CA TYR A 125 5.83 13.26 -24.77
C TYR A 125 4.69 14.25 -24.50
N LEU A 126 4.68 14.86 -23.31
CA LEU A 126 3.65 15.83 -22.93
C LEU A 126 4.03 17.28 -23.31
N GLY A 127 5.32 17.58 -23.49
CA GLY A 127 5.84 18.93 -23.60
C GLY A 127 5.87 19.66 -22.25
N TYR A 128 6.02 18.93 -21.14
CA TYR A 128 6.05 19.45 -19.77
C TYR A 128 7.49 19.61 -19.28
N ASP A 129 7.69 20.45 -18.27
CA ASP A 129 8.99 20.59 -17.61
C ASP A 129 9.38 19.29 -16.89
N PHE A 130 10.63 18.84 -17.09
CA PHE A 130 11.19 17.75 -16.31
C PHE A 130 11.85 18.29 -15.03
N ILE A 131 11.47 17.75 -13.87
CA ILE A 131 12.07 18.08 -12.58
C ILE A 131 12.63 16.80 -11.98
N ASP A 132 13.96 16.65 -11.93
CA ASP A 132 14.57 15.48 -11.30
C ASP A 132 14.22 15.44 -9.81
N ALA A 133 13.64 14.35 -9.36
CA ALA A 133 13.25 14.15 -7.98
C ALA A 133 14.43 14.30 -7.00
N ALA A 134 15.64 13.92 -7.38
CA ALA A 134 16.83 14.09 -6.53
C ALA A 134 17.17 15.57 -6.23
N THR A 135 16.64 16.51 -7.00
CA THR A 135 16.88 17.95 -6.79
C THR A 135 15.84 18.61 -5.90
N VAL A 136 14.72 17.94 -5.61
CA VAL A 136 13.57 18.52 -4.93
C VAL A 136 12.99 17.66 -3.80
N ILE A 137 13.39 16.39 -3.70
CA ILE A 137 12.98 15.47 -2.64
C ILE A 137 14.21 15.07 -1.84
N PHE A 138 14.15 15.25 -0.53
CA PHE A 138 15.31 15.12 0.35
C PHE A 138 15.06 14.13 1.48
N PHE A 139 16.13 13.44 1.86
CA PHE A 139 16.23 12.64 3.07
C PHE A 139 17.23 13.30 4.02
N ASP A 140 17.12 13.02 5.31
CA ASP A 140 18.08 13.48 6.32
C ASP A 140 19.30 12.54 6.40
N GLU A 141 20.23 12.85 7.33
CA GLU A 141 21.46 12.05 7.55
C GLU A 141 21.16 10.61 7.99
N ASN A 142 20.02 10.34 8.63
CA ASN A 142 19.58 9.01 9.03
C ASN A 142 18.86 8.27 7.89
N GLY A 143 18.61 8.96 6.77
CA GLY A 143 17.87 8.44 5.64
C GLY A 143 16.35 8.47 5.85
N GLU A 144 15.86 9.26 6.78
CA GLU A 144 14.45 9.55 6.96
C GLU A 144 14.01 10.69 6.03
N PHE A 145 12.75 10.67 5.60
CA PHE A 145 12.22 11.68 4.68
C PHE A 145 12.17 13.07 5.32
N ASP A 146 12.91 14.03 4.77
CA ASP A 146 12.88 15.43 5.19
C ASP A 146 11.69 16.16 4.55
N ALA A 147 10.56 16.11 5.23
CA ALA A 147 9.32 16.71 4.77
C ALA A 147 9.36 18.25 4.70
N ALA A 148 10.10 18.90 5.60
CA ALA A 148 10.17 20.36 5.68
C ALA A 148 10.95 20.92 4.49
N LYS A 149 12.18 20.48 4.30
CA LYS A 149 13.05 20.89 3.20
C LYS A 149 12.43 20.55 1.85
N THR A 150 11.92 19.32 1.69
CA THR A 150 11.27 18.88 0.46
C THR A 150 10.08 19.78 0.11
N ASN A 151 9.20 20.06 1.06
CA ASN A 151 8.01 20.87 0.79
C ASN A 151 8.37 22.32 0.42
N GLU A 152 9.42 22.89 1.00
CA GLU A 152 9.91 24.23 0.68
C GLU A 152 10.47 24.26 -0.75
N VAL A 153 11.45 23.42 -1.07
CA VAL A 153 12.16 23.43 -2.35
C VAL A 153 11.24 23.00 -3.50
N LEU A 154 10.49 21.92 -3.31
CA LEU A 154 9.58 21.42 -4.35
C LEU A 154 8.47 22.44 -4.64
N ARG A 155 7.89 23.08 -3.63
CA ARG A 155 6.88 24.14 -3.83
C ARG A 155 7.44 25.30 -4.65
N ALA A 156 8.63 25.79 -4.32
CA ALA A 156 9.29 26.86 -5.06
C ALA A 156 9.50 26.45 -6.53
N ARG A 157 10.01 25.23 -6.77
CA ARG A 157 10.28 24.74 -8.11
C ARG A 157 9.01 24.53 -8.95
N LEU A 158 7.93 24.00 -8.33
CA LEU A 158 6.64 23.83 -9.01
C LEU A 158 5.98 25.18 -9.35
N ALA A 159 6.21 26.22 -8.54
CA ALA A 159 5.68 27.56 -8.82
C ALA A 159 6.31 28.21 -10.08
N GLU A 160 7.51 27.79 -10.48
CA GLU A 160 8.17 28.26 -11.70
C GLU A 160 7.67 27.54 -12.97
N SER A 161 7.00 26.39 -12.79
CA SER A 161 6.54 25.53 -13.89
C SER A 161 5.02 25.59 -14.02
N LYS A 162 4.53 25.77 -15.23
CA LYS A 162 3.10 25.71 -15.51
C LYS A 162 2.57 24.27 -15.39
N GLU A 163 3.33 23.33 -15.91
CA GLU A 163 3.08 21.90 -15.97
C GLU A 163 4.41 21.17 -15.81
N ALA A 164 4.49 20.12 -14.99
CA ALA A 164 5.74 19.44 -14.72
C ALA A 164 5.58 17.92 -14.55
N VAL A 165 6.66 17.19 -14.86
CA VAL A 165 6.83 15.77 -14.56
C VAL A 165 7.91 15.63 -13.50
N VAL A 166 7.57 14.97 -12.40
CA VAL A 166 8.48 14.64 -11.30
C VAL A 166 8.55 13.11 -11.20
N PRO A 167 9.68 12.47 -11.52
CA PRO A 167 9.80 11.02 -11.38
C PRO A 167 9.48 10.55 -9.97
N GLY A 168 8.78 9.42 -9.84
CA GLY A 168 8.45 8.85 -8.57
C GLY A 168 9.62 8.13 -7.89
N PHE A 169 9.40 7.62 -6.66
CA PHE A 169 10.18 6.61 -5.98
C PHE A 169 11.46 7.08 -5.27
N TYR A 170 12.12 8.16 -5.64
CA TYR A 170 13.44 8.52 -5.10
C TYR A 170 13.58 10.01 -4.75
N GLY A 171 14.65 10.32 -4.03
CA GLY A 171 15.16 11.64 -3.72
C GLY A 171 16.66 11.58 -3.45
N SER A 172 17.23 12.56 -2.76
CA SER A 172 18.66 12.63 -2.43
C SER A 172 18.92 12.72 -0.94
N MET A 173 20.02 12.13 -0.53
CA MET A 173 20.67 12.29 0.77
C MET A 173 21.43 13.62 0.83
N PRO A 174 21.86 14.10 2.03
CA PRO A 174 22.64 15.33 2.16
C PRO A 174 23.99 15.31 1.42
N ASP A 175 24.58 14.15 1.23
CA ASP A 175 25.82 13.95 0.46
C ASP A 175 25.61 13.91 -1.05
N GLY A 176 24.35 14.06 -1.52
CA GLY A 176 23.97 14.01 -2.93
C GLY A 176 23.75 12.60 -3.47
N THR A 177 23.92 11.54 -2.67
CA THR A 177 23.61 10.18 -3.09
C THR A 177 22.11 9.98 -3.21
N VAL A 178 21.69 9.12 -4.17
CA VAL A 178 20.27 8.83 -4.38
C VAL A 178 19.78 7.84 -3.33
N LYS A 179 18.60 8.12 -2.75
CA LYS A 179 17.87 7.21 -1.89
C LYS A 179 16.46 6.97 -2.43
N THR A 180 16.00 5.72 -2.33
CA THR A 180 14.63 5.33 -2.70
C THR A 180 13.75 5.18 -1.46
N PHE A 181 12.44 5.40 -1.63
CA PHE A 181 11.46 5.00 -0.62
C PHE A 181 11.34 3.47 -0.58
N SER A 182 10.98 2.91 0.56
CA SER A 182 11.02 1.46 0.79
C SER A 182 9.96 0.70 -0.03
N ARG A 183 8.70 1.14 0.01
CA ARG A 183 7.56 0.55 -0.72
C ARG A 183 6.59 1.64 -1.17
N GLY A 184 5.88 1.40 -2.28
CA GLY A 184 4.90 2.36 -2.80
C GLY A 184 5.51 3.73 -3.13
N GLY A 185 6.82 3.80 -3.43
CA GLY A 185 7.56 5.05 -3.48
C GLY A 185 7.03 6.06 -4.48
N SER A 186 6.51 5.62 -5.63
CA SER A 186 5.88 6.54 -6.58
C SER A 186 4.53 7.07 -6.07
N ASP A 187 3.80 6.27 -5.26
CA ASP A 187 2.57 6.72 -4.60
C ASP A 187 2.87 7.78 -3.55
N ILE A 188 3.95 7.56 -2.77
CA ILE A 188 4.45 8.52 -1.78
C ILE A 188 4.89 9.82 -2.48
N THR A 189 5.64 9.72 -3.57
CA THR A 189 6.05 10.89 -4.37
C THR A 189 4.84 11.66 -4.88
N GLY A 190 3.80 10.98 -5.40
CA GLY A 190 2.56 11.63 -5.81
C GLY A 190 1.89 12.43 -4.69
N SER A 191 1.84 11.88 -3.49
CA SER A 191 1.36 12.56 -2.29
C SER A 191 2.21 13.78 -1.91
N ILE A 192 3.53 13.64 -1.95
CA ILE A 192 4.47 14.72 -1.65
C ILE A 192 4.29 15.88 -2.64
N VAL A 193 4.22 15.56 -3.94
CA VAL A 193 3.98 16.55 -5.01
C VAL A 193 2.62 17.21 -4.82
N ALA A 194 1.56 16.45 -4.47
CA ALA A 194 0.23 16.99 -4.22
C ALA A 194 0.22 17.98 -3.04
N LYS A 195 0.92 17.65 -1.95
CA LYS A 195 1.09 18.54 -0.80
C LYS A 195 1.84 19.82 -1.18
N ALA A 196 3.00 19.69 -1.86
CA ALA A 196 3.82 20.84 -2.26
C ALA A 196 3.07 21.76 -3.24
N ALA A 197 2.34 21.21 -4.19
CA ALA A 197 1.52 21.94 -5.16
C ALA A 197 0.25 22.54 -4.54
N LYS A 198 -0.12 22.20 -3.30
CA LYS A 198 -1.44 22.47 -2.71
C LYS A 198 -2.57 22.05 -3.65
N ALA A 199 -2.47 20.85 -4.18
CA ALA A 199 -3.40 20.33 -5.15
C ALA A 199 -4.82 20.17 -4.56
N ASP A 200 -5.82 20.35 -5.38
CA ASP A 200 -7.22 20.10 -4.98
C ASP A 200 -7.54 18.61 -4.92
N VAL A 201 -6.84 17.80 -5.72
CA VAL A 201 -7.00 16.34 -5.80
C VAL A 201 -5.66 15.68 -6.13
N TYR A 202 -5.40 14.53 -5.50
CA TYR A 202 -4.37 13.57 -5.93
C TYR A 202 -5.03 12.38 -6.63
N GLU A 203 -4.87 12.24 -7.93
CA GLU A 203 -5.35 11.08 -8.69
C GLU A 203 -4.24 10.03 -8.77
N ASN A 204 -4.51 8.82 -8.27
CA ASN A 204 -3.61 7.67 -8.39
C ASN A 204 -4.18 6.71 -9.43
N TRP A 205 -3.54 6.68 -10.59
CA TRP A 205 -3.93 5.86 -11.74
C TRP A 205 -3.18 4.52 -11.72
N THR A 206 -3.93 3.43 -11.76
CA THR A 206 -3.47 2.05 -11.71
C THR A 206 -4.23 1.20 -12.73
N ASP A 207 -4.18 -0.13 -12.63
CA ASP A 207 -4.88 -1.09 -13.49
C ASP A 207 -6.20 -1.61 -12.91
N VAL A 208 -6.65 -1.05 -11.77
CA VAL A 208 -7.93 -1.38 -11.13
C VAL A 208 -8.79 -0.14 -10.93
N SER A 209 -10.12 -0.30 -10.98
CA SER A 209 -11.09 0.80 -10.85
C SER A 209 -11.40 1.17 -9.40
N GLY A 210 -10.38 1.20 -8.53
CA GLY A 210 -10.51 1.53 -7.12
C GLY A 210 -10.58 0.32 -6.21
N PHE A 211 -11.15 0.49 -5.01
CA PHE A 211 -11.31 -0.57 -4.02
C PHE A 211 -12.64 -1.30 -4.22
N LEU A 212 -12.63 -2.59 -3.95
CA LEU A 212 -13.80 -3.44 -3.95
C LEU A 212 -14.23 -3.76 -2.51
N ILE A 213 -15.52 -4.01 -2.30
CA ILE A 213 -16.07 -4.32 -0.96
C ILE A 213 -15.47 -5.62 -0.40
N ALA A 214 -15.09 -6.56 -1.27
CA ALA A 214 -14.44 -7.82 -0.90
C ALA A 214 -13.41 -8.23 -1.95
N ASP A 215 -12.57 -9.22 -1.62
CA ASP A 215 -11.56 -9.75 -2.53
C ASP A 215 -12.21 -10.43 -3.76
N PRO A 216 -11.89 -10.01 -4.98
CA PRO A 216 -12.44 -10.59 -6.21
C PRO A 216 -12.02 -12.05 -6.45
N ARG A 217 -11.03 -12.55 -5.72
CA ARG A 217 -10.66 -13.97 -5.73
C ARG A 217 -11.63 -14.83 -4.92
N ILE A 218 -12.41 -14.23 -4.02
CA ILE A 218 -13.39 -14.90 -3.15
C ILE A 218 -14.81 -14.65 -3.62
N ILE A 219 -15.13 -13.41 -4.00
CA ILE A 219 -16.44 -12.97 -4.46
C ILE A 219 -16.38 -12.68 -5.96
N ASP A 220 -17.23 -13.32 -6.75
CA ASP A 220 -17.38 -12.99 -8.15
C ASP A 220 -17.98 -11.59 -8.33
N HIS A 221 -17.28 -10.72 -9.05
CA HIS A 221 -17.72 -9.36 -9.36
C HIS A 221 -18.21 -8.56 -8.13
N PRO A 222 -17.35 -8.37 -7.11
CA PRO A 222 -17.76 -7.63 -5.93
C PRO A 222 -18.02 -6.15 -6.28
N GLU A 223 -18.96 -5.54 -5.56
CA GLU A 223 -19.30 -4.12 -5.72
C GLU A 223 -18.09 -3.23 -5.41
N ALA A 224 -17.99 -2.11 -6.15
CA ALA A 224 -16.93 -1.12 -5.91
C ALA A 224 -17.28 -0.20 -4.73
N ILE A 225 -16.24 0.23 -4.03
CA ILE A 225 -16.33 1.24 -2.99
C ILE A 225 -16.22 2.62 -3.64
N GLU A 226 -17.29 3.42 -3.61
CA GLU A 226 -17.30 4.78 -4.19
C GLU A 226 -16.46 5.75 -3.33
N THR A 227 -16.63 5.71 -2.01
CA THR A 227 -15.95 6.61 -1.07
C THR A 227 -15.58 5.88 0.21
N ILE A 228 -14.32 6.01 0.59
CA ILE A 228 -13.74 5.45 1.81
C ILE A 228 -13.02 6.54 2.60
N THR A 229 -13.07 6.49 3.92
CA THR A 229 -12.27 7.37 4.76
C THR A 229 -10.87 6.80 4.98
N TYR A 230 -9.89 7.67 5.33
CA TYR A 230 -8.54 7.22 5.67
C TYR A 230 -8.53 6.19 6.81
N ARG A 231 -9.46 6.29 7.76
CA ARG A 231 -9.56 5.33 8.86
C ARG A 231 -10.03 3.97 8.38
N GLU A 232 -11.11 3.93 7.58
CA GLU A 232 -11.62 2.68 7.00
C GLU A 232 -10.58 2.02 6.10
N LEU A 233 -9.89 2.83 5.29
CA LEU A 233 -8.82 2.32 4.42
C LEU A 233 -7.71 1.63 5.20
N ARG A 234 -7.26 2.22 6.33
CA ARG A 234 -6.22 1.60 7.16
C ARG A 234 -6.65 0.26 7.73
N GLU A 235 -7.88 0.15 8.20
CA GLU A 235 -8.44 -1.13 8.69
C GLU A 235 -8.44 -2.20 7.60
N LEU A 236 -8.92 -1.86 6.39
CA LEU A 236 -8.94 -2.80 5.27
C LEU A 236 -7.54 -3.15 4.77
N ALA A 237 -6.64 -2.16 4.65
CA ALA A 237 -5.28 -2.36 4.17
C ALA A 237 -4.46 -3.25 5.12
N TYR A 238 -4.61 -3.06 6.43
CA TYR A 238 -3.97 -3.89 7.45
C TYR A 238 -4.37 -5.36 7.31
N MET A 239 -5.64 -5.61 7.01
CA MET A 239 -6.19 -6.95 6.78
C MET A 239 -6.03 -7.46 5.33
N GLY A 240 -5.22 -6.79 4.50
CA GLY A 240 -4.77 -7.31 3.21
C GLY A 240 -5.45 -6.74 1.96
N ALA A 241 -6.38 -5.79 2.09
CA ALA A 241 -6.95 -5.08 0.94
C ALA A 241 -5.99 -3.98 0.46
N THR A 242 -4.92 -4.37 -0.25
CA THR A 242 -3.85 -3.45 -0.66
C THR A 242 -4.02 -2.99 -2.11
N VAL A 243 -4.52 -1.77 -2.32
CA VAL A 243 -4.46 -1.05 -3.60
C VAL A 243 -3.47 0.12 -3.50
N LEU A 244 -3.33 0.70 -2.30
CA LEU A 244 -2.45 1.84 -2.02
C LEU A 244 -1.69 1.58 -0.72
N HIS A 245 -0.38 1.86 -0.70
CA HIS A 245 0.43 1.76 0.51
C HIS A 245 0.05 2.86 1.51
N GLU A 246 -0.06 2.53 2.80
CA GLU A 246 -0.53 3.50 3.80
C GLU A 246 0.39 4.73 3.96
N ASP A 247 1.70 4.56 3.78
CA ASP A 247 2.67 5.67 3.83
C ASP A 247 2.42 6.72 2.75
N ALA A 248 1.84 6.30 1.60
CA ALA A 248 1.48 7.21 0.52
C ALA A 248 0.34 8.17 0.87
N ILE A 249 -0.42 7.86 1.92
CA ILE A 249 -1.57 8.65 2.34
C ILE A 249 -1.15 9.81 3.25
N PHE A 250 -0.06 9.63 4.00
CA PHE A 250 0.30 10.53 5.09
C PHE A 250 0.49 12.00 4.67
N PRO A 251 1.23 12.35 3.59
CA PRO A 251 1.43 13.74 3.20
C PRO A 251 0.13 14.48 2.85
N VAL A 252 -0.77 13.84 2.09
CA VAL A 252 -2.04 14.46 1.63
C VAL A 252 -3.10 14.47 2.71
N ARG A 253 -3.08 13.50 3.63
CA ARG A 253 -4.02 13.44 4.76
C ARG A 253 -3.90 14.66 5.67
N GLN A 254 -2.68 15.11 5.94
CA GLN A 254 -2.42 16.29 6.79
C GLN A 254 -3.02 17.57 6.20
N GLU A 255 -3.03 17.69 4.88
CA GLU A 255 -3.55 18.85 4.16
C GLU A 255 -5.04 18.70 3.79
N GLY A 256 -5.65 17.55 4.08
CA GLY A 256 -7.04 17.28 3.71
C GLY A 256 -7.27 17.10 2.20
N ILE A 257 -6.22 16.86 1.43
CA ILE A 257 -6.31 16.64 -0.03
C ILE A 257 -6.92 15.27 -0.28
N PRO A 258 -8.05 15.15 -1.00
CA PRO A 258 -8.63 13.85 -1.33
C PRO A 258 -7.77 13.10 -2.35
N ILE A 259 -7.77 11.77 -2.24
CA ILE A 259 -7.16 10.88 -3.23
C ILE A 259 -8.28 10.24 -4.06
N ASN A 260 -8.10 10.14 -5.37
CA ASN A 260 -8.98 9.37 -6.25
C ASN A 260 -8.19 8.24 -6.92
N ILE A 261 -8.52 7.00 -6.61
CA ILE A 261 -7.93 5.80 -7.25
C ILE A 261 -8.69 5.53 -8.54
N ARG A 262 -7.98 5.52 -9.67
CA ARG A 262 -8.58 5.41 -11.00
C ARG A 262 -7.90 4.36 -11.87
N ASN A 263 -8.65 3.84 -12.84
CA ASN A 263 -8.16 2.83 -13.78
C ASN A 263 -7.71 3.45 -15.10
N THR A 264 -6.45 3.27 -15.46
CA THR A 264 -5.89 3.73 -16.74
C THR A 264 -6.56 3.04 -17.95
N ASN A 265 -7.04 1.80 -17.76
CA ASN A 265 -7.69 1.02 -18.83
C ASN A 265 -9.21 1.24 -18.92
N ALA A 266 -9.80 1.90 -17.91
CA ALA A 266 -11.20 2.28 -17.87
C ALA A 266 -11.31 3.71 -17.27
N PRO A 267 -10.84 4.74 -17.99
CA PRO A 267 -10.73 6.10 -17.47
C PRO A 267 -12.10 6.78 -17.23
N GLU A 268 -13.18 6.22 -17.76
CA GLU A 268 -14.57 6.64 -17.50
C GLU A 268 -15.07 6.20 -16.13
N ASP A 269 -14.48 5.17 -15.52
CA ASP A 269 -14.86 4.73 -14.18
C ASP A 269 -14.53 5.82 -13.15
N ASN A 270 -15.46 6.09 -12.24
CA ASN A 270 -15.27 7.08 -11.19
C ASN A 270 -14.19 6.70 -10.16
N GLY A 271 -13.87 5.40 -10.06
CA GLY A 271 -12.91 4.86 -9.11
C GLY A 271 -13.37 5.01 -7.66
N THR A 272 -12.40 4.99 -6.73
CA THR A 272 -12.68 5.17 -5.30
C THR A 272 -12.09 6.49 -4.80
N TRP A 273 -12.89 7.26 -4.09
CA TRP A 273 -12.45 8.47 -3.38
C TRP A 273 -12.02 8.14 -1.95
N ILE A 274 -10.80 8.55 -1.58
CA ILE A 274 -10.29 8.45 -0.22
C ILE A 274 -10.29 9.85 0.38
N VAL A 275 -11.01 10.03 1.49
CA VAL A 275 -11.25 11.35 2.11
C VAL A 275 -10.93 11.34 3.60
N GLY A 276 -10.69 12.52 4.19
CA GLY A 276 -10.45 12.66 5.63
C GLY A 276 -11.68 12.31 6.46
N SER A 277 -12.82 12.84 6.03
CA SER A 277 -14.15 12.60 6.61
C SER A 277 -15.22 12.83 5.57
N THR A 278 -16.37 12.25 5.74
CA THR A 278 -17.52 12.47 4.86
C THR A 278 -18.83 12.36 5.63
N CYS A 279 -19.77 13.24 5.31
CA CYS A 279 -21.16 13.17 5.76
C CYS A 279 -22.04 12.34 4.83
N GLN A 280 -21.51 11.90 3.67
CA GLN A 280 -22.25 11.05 2.75
C GLN A 280 -22.51 9.69 3.39
N LYS A 281 -23.77 9.26 3.35
CA LYS A 281 -24.13 7.90 3.73
C LYS A 281 -23.54 6.92 2.70
N SER A 282 -22.91 5.87 3.20
CA SER A 282 -22.49 4.76 2.35
C SER A 282 -23.73 4.07 1.76
N LYS A 283 -23.60 3.53 0.54
CA LYS A 283 -24.63 2.70 -0.11
C LYS A 283 -25.00 1.49 0.76
N TYR A 284 -24.02 0.95 1.48
CA TYR A 284 -24.16 -0.18 2.39
C TYR A 284 -23.76 0.21 3.82
N VAL A 285 -24.21 -0.56 4.81
CA VAL A 285 -23.83 -0.38 6.23
C VAL A 285 -22.32 -0.58 6.43
N ILE A 286 -21.76 -1.56 5.70
CA ILE A 286 -20.31 -1.84 5.66
C ILE A 286 -19.67 -1.15 4.47
N THR A 287 -18.41 -0.80 4.61
CA THR A 287 -17.58 -0.23 3.53
C THR A 287 -16.79 -1.32 2.84
N GLY A 288 -16.28 -2.31 3.60
CA GLY A 288 -15.53 -3.41 3.03
C GLY A 288 -15.33 -4.57 3.99
N ILE A 289 -14.92 -5.70 3.43
CA ILE A 289 -14.57 -6.93 4.12
C ILE A 289 -13.18 -7.33 3.64
N ALA A 290 -12.24 -7.47 4.57
CA ALA A 290 -10.91 -7.96 4.28
C ALA A 290 -10.51 -9.02 5.31
N GLY A 291 -9.53 -9.84 5.01
CA GLY A 291 -9.05 -10.82 5.96
C GLY A 291 -7.80 -11.54 5.50
N LYS A 292 -7.18 -12.22 6.43
CA LYS A 292 -5.97 -13.01 6.23
C LYS A 292 -6.08 -14.34 6.97
N LYS A 293 -5.45 -15.37 6.40
CA LYS A 293 -5.20 -16.66 7.03
C LYS A 293 -3.81 -16.65 7.71
N GLY A 294 -3.50 -17.65 8.49
CA GLY A 294 -2.17 -17.88 9.05
C GLY A 294 -1.94 -17.22 10.40
N PHE A 295 -2.96 -17.24 11.25
CA PHE A 295 -2.85 -16.83 12.64
C PHE A 295 -2.93 -18.02 13.58
N CYS A 296 -2.40 -17.86 14.78
CA CYS A 296 -2.65 -18.72 15.92
C CYS A 296 -3.05 -17.89 17.14
N SER A 297 -3.74 -18.51 18.05
CA SER A 297 -4.10 -17.96 19.35
C SER A 297 -3.32 -18.64 20.46
N VAL A 298 -2.82 -17.85 21.41
CA VAL A 298 -2.23 -18.31 22.66
C VAL A 298 -3.18 -17.89 23.75
N ASN A 299 -3.92 -18.85 24.30
CA ASN A 299 -4.84 -18.64 25.41
C ASN A 299 -4.12 -18.88 26.72
N ILE A 300 -4.14 -17.91 27.61
CA ILE A 300 -3.49 -17.93 28.90
C ILE A 300 -4.58 -17.86 30.00
N GLU A 301 -4.64 -18.86 30.85
CA GLU A 301 -5.59 -18.94 31.96
C GLU A 301 -4.86 -18.76 33.29
N LYS A 302 -5.47 -17.96 34.16
CA LYS A 302 -4.98 -17.74 35.53
C LYS A 302 -6.10 -17.36 36.44
N ASP A 303 -6.29 -18.15 37.50
CA ASP A 303 -7.24 -17.83 38.54
C ASP A 303 -6.96 -16.46 39.15
N MET A 304 -8.00 -15.64 39.31
CA MET A 304 -7.92 -14.27 39.83
C MET A 304 -7.07 -13.32 39.00
N MET A 305 -6.93 -13.57 37.68
CA MET A 305 -6.14 -12.75 36.74
C MET A 305 -6.54 -11.28 36.82
N ASN A 306 -7.82 -10.99 36.90
CA ASN A 306 -8.37 -9.63 36.98
C ASN A 306 -7.93 -8.84 38.23
N SER A 307 -7.48 -9.53 39.30
CA SER A 307 -6.98 -8.93 40.52
C SER A 307 -5.46 -8.67 40.47
N GLU A 308 -4.74 -9.25 39.50
CA GLU A 308 -3.30 -9.11 39.36
C GLU A 308 -2.94 -7.90 38.49
N ILE A 309 -2.55 -6.81 39.17
CA ILE A 309 -2.09 -5.61 38.48
C ILE A 309 -0.86 -5.90 37.58
N GLY A 310 -0.96 -5.57 36.29
CA GLY A 310 0.13 -5.74 35.35
C GLY A 310 0.26 -7.13 34.73
N PHE A 311 -0.69 -8.03 34.92
CA PHE A 311 -0.68 -9.37 34.30
C PHE A 311 -0.52 -9.29 32.79
N GLY A 312 -1.39 -8.53 32.10
CA GLY A 312 -1.31 -8.36 30.64
C GLY A 312 0.04 -7.82 30.17
N ARG A 313 0.64 -6.87 30.91
CA ARG A 313 2.00 -6.38 30.60
C ARG A 313 3.05 -7.51 30.67
N LYS A 314 2.96 -8.36 31.68
CA LYS A 314 3.90 -9.50 31.86
C LYS A 314 3.76 -10.52 30.73
N VAL A 315 2.52 -10.82 30.31
CA VAL A 315 2.25 -11.71 29.17
C VAL A 315 2.81 -11.10 27.89
N LEU A 316 2.47 -9.86 27.57
CA LEU A 316 2.94 -9.19 26.33
C LEU A 316 4.44 -8.98 26.31
N GLN A 317 5.10 -8.82 27.46
CA GLN A 317 6.55 -8.76 27.58
C GLN A 317 7.24 -10.04 27.05
N ALA A 318 6.64 -11.22 27.26
CA ALA A 318 7.19 -12.46 26.71
C ALA A 318 7.19 -12.49 25.18
N PHE A 319 6.19 -11.89 24.54
CA PHE A 319 6.16 -11.73 23.08
C PHE A 319 7.17 -10.68 22.61
N GLU A 320 7.25 -9.52 23.28
CA GLU A 320 8.20 -8.44 23.00
C GLU A 320 9.65 -8.93 23.07
N GLU A 321 10.04 -9.64 24.14
CA GLU A 321 11.40 -10.20 24.32
C GLU A 321 11.81 -11.18 23.21
N ASN A 322 10.81 -11.73 22.49
CA ASN A 322 11.03 -12.64 21.37
C ASN A 322 10.77 -11.97 20.00
N GLY A 323 10.53 -10.65 19.97
CA GLY A 323 10.29 -9.90 18.73
C GLY A 323 9.07 -10.40 17.97
N ILE A 324 7.96 -10.66 18.68
CA ILE A 324 6.65 -11.05 18.10
C ILE A 324 5.66 -9.93 18.37
N SER A 325 5.05 -9.42 17.30
CA SER A 325 3.93 -8.48 17.38
C SER A 325 2.62 -9.24 17.58
N PHE A 326 1.71 -8.67 18.38
CA PHE A 326 0.37 -9.20 18.52
C PHE A 326 -0.61 -8.46 17.58
N GLU A 327 -1.66 -9.16 17.17
CA GLU A 327 -2.73 -8.60 16.35
C GLU A 327 -3.92 -8.16 17.23
N HIS A 328 -4.42 -9.05 18.05
CA HIS A 328 -5.55 -8.83 18.96
C HIS A 328 -5.31 -9.50 20.31
N VAL A 329 -5.90 -8.90 21.36
CA VAL A 329 -5.75 -9.40 22.73
C VAL A 329 -7.08 -9.34 23.47
N PRO A 330 -8.08 -10.18 23.10
CA PRO A 330 -9.28 -10.30 23.88
C PRO A 330 -8.96 -10.88 25.26
N SER A 331 -9.59 -10.33 26.31
CA SER A 331 -9.37 -10.75 27.68
C SER A 331 -10.70 -10.90 28.44
N GLY A 332 -10.80 -11.97 29.23
CA GLY A 332 -11.87 -12.26 30.15
C GLY A 332 -11.51 -11.91 31.59
N ILE A 333 -12.17 -12.56 32.56
CA ILE A 333 -11.89 -12.40 33.98
C ILE A 333 -10.62 -13.16 34.37
N ASP A 334 -10.53 -14.42 33.96
CA ASP A 334 -9.44 -15.35 34.31
C ASP A 334 -8.69 -15.84 33.05
N THR A 335 -8.95 -15.23 31.90
CA THR A 335 -8.34 -15.62 30.62
C THR A 335 -7.88 -14.41 29.81
N MET A 336 -6.75 -14.56 29.10
CA MET A 336 -6.22 -13.59 28.13
C MET A 336 -5.76 -14.37 26.91
N THR A 337 -6.23 -14.00 25.73
CA THR A 337 -5.82 -14.64 24.48
C THR A 337 -5.01 -13.66 23.65
N VAL A 338 -3.86 -14.08 23.16
CA VAL A 338 -3.00 -13.28 22.28
C VAL A 338 -3.03 -13.90 20.88
N PHE A 339 -3.51 -13.16 19.89
CA PHE A 339 -3.49 -13.55 18.48
C PHE A 339 -2.22 -13.02 17.82
N VAL A 340 -1.49 -13.90 17.14
CA VAL A 340 -0.21 -13.61 16.49
C VAL A 340 -0.12 -14.29 15.12
N HIS A 341 0.78 -13.83 14.27
CA HIS A 341 1.11 -14.54 13.03
C HIS A 341 1.72 -15.91 13.33
N GLN A 342 1.12 -16.96 12.79
CA GLN A 342 1.49 -18.34 13.05
C GLN A 342 2.95 -18.63 12.67
N ASP A 343 3.38 -18.21 11.50
CA ASP A 343 4.75 -18.46 11.00
C ASP A 343 5.81 -17.83 11.92
N GLU A 344 5.57 -16.62 12.42
CA GLU A 344 6.51 -15.95 13.34
C GLU A 344 6.56 -16.62 14.71
N PHE A 345 5.40 -17.08 15.19
CA PHE A 345 5.25 -17.68 16.50
C PHE A 345 5.81 -19.10 16.56
N MET A 346 5.52 -19.96 15.61
CA MET A 346 5.89 -21.40 15.65
C MET A 346 7.40 -21.61 15.83
N HIS A 347 8.24 -20.77 15.23
CA HIS A 347 9.69 -20.82 15.40
C HIS A 347 10.19 -20.40 16.78
N LYS A 348 9.34 -19.74 17.58
CA LYS A 348 9.67 -19.14 18.88
C LYS A 348 8.76 -19.61 20.02
N GLU A 349 7.80 -20.49 19.74
CA GLU A 349 6.77 -20.98 20.64
C GLU A 349 7.31 -21.34 22.02
N GLN A 350 8.30 -22.24 22.08
CA GLN A 350 8.88 -22.70 23.34
C GLN A 350 9.47 -21.57 24.18
N LYS A 351 10.10 -20.56 23.52
CA LYS A 351 10.70 -19.41 24.22
C LYS A 351 9.62 -18.49 24.78
N VAL A 352 8.56 -18.23 23.99
CA VAL A 352 7.45 -17.39 24.40
C VAL A 352 6.69 -18.05 25.56
N VAL A 353 6.35 -19.33 25.45
CA VAL A 353 5.65 -20.09 26.50
C VAL A 353 6.48 -20.11 27.80
N ALA A 354 7.79 -20.38 27.72
CA ALA A 354 8.67 -20.33 28.89
C ALA A 354 8.75 -18.89 29.48
N GLY A 355 8.75 -17.88 28.64
CA GLY A 355 8.69 -16.46 29.04
C GLY A 355 7.41 -16.13 29.79
N ILE A 356 6.24 -16.56 29.29
CA ILE A 356 4.94 -16.38 29.94
C ILE A 356 4.92 -17.07 31.30
N HIS A 357 5.38 -18.33 31.40
CA HIS A 357 5.46 -19.05 32.69
C HIS A 357 6.35 -18.31 33.68
N ARG A 358 7.52 -17.83 33.25
CA ARG A 358 8.46 -17.10 34.11
C ARG A 358 7.91 -15.77 34.62
N LEU A 359 7.24 -15.00 33.74
CA LEU A 359 6.81 -13.62 34.05
C LEU A 359 5.43 -13.54 34.68
N ALA A 360 4.47 -14.35 34.24
CA ALA A 360 3.07 -14.27 34.61
C ALA A 360 2.59 -15.45 35.45
N ASN A 361 3.32 -16.57 35.47
CA ASN A 361 2.96 -17.79 36.20
C ASN A 361 1.48 -18.20 36.00
N PRO A 362 1.06 -18.51 34.74
CA PRO A 362 -0.29 -18.93 34.43
C PRO A 362 -0.58 -20.35 34.95
N ASP A 363 -1.87 -20.67 35.09
CA ASP A 363 -2.30 -22.01 35.44
C ASP A 363 -2.33 -22.95 34.24
N MET A 364 -2.71 -22.40 33.05
CA MET A 364 -2.73 -23.13 31.80
C MET A 364 -2.38 -22.21 30.62
N ILE A 365 -1.72 -22.77 29.59
CA ILE A 365 -1.53 -22.16 28.29
C ILE A 365 -2.00 -23.16 27.23
N ASP A 366 -2.92 -22.72 26.36
CA ASP A 366 -3.41 -23.49 25.22
C ASP A 366 -3.13 -22.73 23.93
N ILE A 367 -2.77 -23.46 22.87
CA ILE A 367 -2.41 -22.86 21.57
C ILE A 367 -3.29 -23.49 20.50
N GLU A 368 -4.02 -22.65 19.77
CA GLU A 368 -4.81 -23.06 18.61
C GLU A 368 -4.22 -22.43 17.34
N SER A 369 -3.87 -23.29 16.38
CA SER A 369 -3.30 -22.89 15.09
C SER A 369 -4.35 -22.86 13.97
N ASP A 370 -3.93 -22.47 12.77
CA ASP A 370 -4.74 -22.48 11.55
C ASP A 370 -6.01 -21.61 11.65
N LEU A 371 -5.83 -20.44 12.19
CA LEU A 371 -6.88 -19.44 12.32
C LEU A 371 -6.77 -18.37 11.21
N ALA A 372 -7.92 -17.80 10.88
CA ALA A 372 -8.06 -16.66 10.00
C ALA A 372 -8.78 -15.51 10.72
N LEU A 373 -8.36 -14.29 10.43
CA LEU A 373 -8.99 -13.07 10.93
C LEU A 373 -9.70 -12.35 9.77
N ILE A 374 -10.94 -11.92 10.00
CA ILE A 374 -11.79 -11.20 9.07
C ILE A 374 -12.18 -9.87 9.70
N ALA A 375 -11.88 -8.76 9.01
CA ALA A 375 -12.33 -7.43 9.38
C ALA A 375 -13.55 -7.05 8.55
N VAL A 376 -14.65 -6.76 9.21
CA VAL A 376 -15.83 -6.11 8.63
C VAL A 376 -15.73 -4.64 9.00
N VAL A 377 -15.51 -3.77 8.00
CA VAL A 377 -15.22 -2.35 8.20
C VAL A 377 -16.34 -1.49 7.64
N GLY A 378 -16.75 -0.47 8.37
CA GLY A 378 -17.70 0.49 7.85
C GLY A 378 -18.18 1.52 8.86
N ARG A 379 -18.08 2.81 8.47
CA ARG A 379 -18.60 3.93 9.26
C ARG A 379 -20.11 3.89 9.47
N GLY A 380 -20.84 3.17 8.62
CA GLY A 380 -22.28 2.98 8.76
C GLY A 380 -22.68 2.12 9.97
N MET A 381 -21.77 1.28 10.47
CA MET A 381 -22.02 0.41 11.61
C MET A 381 -22.33 1.18 12.89
N LYS A 382 -21.65 2.32 13.10
CA LYS A 382 -21.87 3.20 14.27
C LYS A 382 -23.31 3.71 14.41
N SER A 383 -23.99 3.92 13.30
CA SER A 383 -25.35 4.44 13.27
C SER A 383 -26.43 3.37 13.03
N THR A 384 -26.02 2.13 12.71
CA THR A 384 -26.97 1.06 12.33
C THR A 384 -27.02 -0.01 13.40
N ARG A 385 -28.13 -0.07 14.13
CA ARG A 385 -28.36 -1.09 15.15
C ARG A 385 -28.47 -2.47 14.55
N GLY A 386 -27.97 -3.49 15.26
CA GLY A 386 -28.11 -4.89 14.86
C GLY A 386 -27.07 -5.37 13.83
N THR A 387 -26.07 -4.56 13.47
CA THR A 387 -25.04 -4.95 12.50
C THR A 387 -24.28 -6.20 12.94
N ALA A 388 -23.81 -6.25 14.19
CA ALA A 388 -23.15 -7.44 14.74
C ALA A 388 -24.06 -8.68 14.70
N GLY A 389 -25.33 -8.53 15.09
CA GLY A 389 -26.32 -9.61 15.03
C GLY A 389 -26.50 -10.20 13.62
N ARG A 390 -26.50 -9.36 12.57
CA ARG A 390 -26.56 -9.82 11.18
C ARG A 390 -25.31 -10.61 10.78
N ILE A 391 -24.13 -10.12 11.15
CA ILE A 391 -22.86 -10.81 10.87
C ILE A 391 -22.88 -12.20 11.47
N PHE A 392 -23.15 -12.31 12.78
CA PHE A 392 -23.12 -13.61 13.48
C PHE A 392 -24.26 -14.53 13.04
N SER A 393 -25.43 -14.00 12.70
CA SER A 393 -26.49 -14.79 12.09
C SER A 393 -26.09 -15.37 10.74
N ALA A 394 -25.41 -14.59 9.89
CA ALA A 394 -24.92 -15.07 8.59
C ALA A 394 -23.91 -16.21 8.75
N LEU A 395 -22.97 -16.08 9.69
CA LEU A 395 -22.00 -17.12 10.02
C LEU A 395 -22.66 -18.38 10.59
N ALA A 396 -23.59 -18.21 11.51
CA ALA A 396 -24.34 -19.32 12.11
C ALA A 396 -25.15 -20.12 11.07
N HIS A 397 -25.80 -19.46 10.10
CA HIS A 397 -26.50 -20.11 8.99
C HIS A 397 -25.58 -20.93 8.09
N LYS A 398 -24.29 -20.62 8.05
CA LYS A 398 -23.27 -21.41 7.33
C LYS A 398 -22.57 -22.43 8.23
N ASN A 399 -23.04 -22.61 9.46
CA ASN A 399 -22.47 -23.52 10.46
C ASN A 399 -20.99 -23.21 10.77
N ILE A 400 -20.62 -21.92 10.73
CA ILE A 400 -19.25 -21.46 11.02
C ILE A 400 -19.12 -21.17 12.51
N ASN A 401 -18.10 -21.78 13.14
CA ASN A 401 -17.76 -21.51 14.53
C ASN A 401 -16.89 -20.26 14.64
N VAL A 402 -17.32 -19.29 15.42
CA VAL A 402 -16.59 -18.06 15.71
C VAL A 402 -15.62 -18.29 16.86
N LYS A 403 -14.33 -18.12 16.61
CA LYS A 403 -13.23 -18.32 17.58
C LYS A 403 -12.90 -17.05 18.37
N MET A 404 -13.09 -15.89 17.75
CA MET A 404 -12.81 -14.58 18.36
C MET A 404 -13.77 -13.52 17.83
N ILE A 405 -14.10 -12.57 18.70
CA ILE A 405 -14.81 -11.34 18.34
C ILE A 405 -14.08 -10.19 19.01
N ASP A 406 -13.70 -9.17 18.23
CA ASP A 406 -13.17 -7.92 18.75
C ASP A 406 -13.87 -6.74 18.07
N GLN A 407 -14.36 -5.81 18.88
CA GLN A 407 -14.96 -4.56 18.40
C GLN A 407 -14.55 -3.43 19.33
N GLY A 408 -13.67 -2.56 18.87
CA GLY A 408 -13.24 -1.40 19.64
C GLY A 408 -14.33 -0.33 19.78
N SER A 409 -14.12 0.61 20.69
CA SER A 409 -15.05 1.72 20.98
C SER A 409 -15.26 2.69 19.80
N SER A 410 -14.44 2.60 18.76
CA SER A 410 -14.63 3.35 17.51
C SER A 410 -15.85 2.90 16.71
N GLU A 411 -16.30 1.66 16.93
CA GLU A 411 -17.38 0.98 16.19
C GLU A 411 -17.15 0.99 14.65
N LEU A 412 -15.89 1.16 14.24
CA LEU A 412 -15.53 1.27 12.82
C LEU A 412 -15.34 -0.10 12.17
N ASN A 413 -14.94 -1.08 12.96
CA ASN A 413 -14.71 -2.45 12.53
C ASN A 413 -15.28 -3.47 13.53
N ILE A 414 -15.50 -4.67 13.03
CA ILE A 414 -15.69 -5.90 13.82
C ILE A 414 -14.70 -6.91 13.27
N ILE A 415 -13.80 -7.39 14.11
CA ILE A 415 -12.84 -8.43 13.78
C ILE A 415 -13.37 -9.78 14.25
N ILE A 416 -13.30 -10.77 13.38
CA ILE A 416 -13.84 -12.09 13.62
C ILE A 416 -12.75 -13.13 13.36
N GLY A 417 -12.47 -13.96 14.34
CA GLY A 417 -11.60 -15.12 14.17
C GLY A 417 -12.41 -16.36 13.80
N VAL A 418 -11.96 -17.08 12.78
CA VAL A 418 -12.55 -18.36 12.34
C VAL A 418 -11.43 -19.35 12.00
N ALA A 419 -11.76 -20.64 11.80
CA ALA A 419 -10.81 -21.59 11.26
C ALA A 419 -10.42 -21.22 9.83
N ASN A 420 -9.19 -21.54 9.41
CA ASN A 420 -8.71 -21.25 8.05
C ASN A 420 -9.63 -21.83 6.96
N ASP A 421 -10.22 -22.99 7.20
CA ASP A 421 -11.12 -23.67 6.24
C ASP A 421 -12.46 -22.94 6.06
N ASP A 422 -12.90 -22.20 7.07
CA ASP A 422 -14.15 -21.45 7.05
C ASP A 422 -14.00 -20.04 6.45
N PHE A 423 -12.79 -19.59 6.23
CA PHE A 423 -12.45 -18.20 5.86
C PHE A 423 -13.23 -17.66 4.67
N GLU A 424 -13.18 -18.35 3.53
CA GLU A 424 -13.84 -17.89 2.31
C GLU A 424 -15.36 -17.97 2.41
N THR A 425 -15.87 -19.03 3.08
CA THR A 425 -17.30 -19.19 3.32
C THR A 425 -17.85 -18.09 4.23
N ALA A 426 -17.07 -17.69 5.24
CA ALA A 426 -17.42 -16.59 6.14
C ALA A 426 -17.49 -15.24 5.39
N ILE A 427 -16.49 -14.93 4.56
CA ILE A 427 -16.50 -13.69 3.74
C ILE A 427 -17.73 -13.67 2.82
N LYS A 428 -18.02 -14.78 2.13
CA LYS A 428 -19.21 -14.90 1.26
C LYS A 428 -20.50 -14.66 2.03
N ALA A 429 -20.67 -15.29 3.19
CA ALA A 429 -21.85 -15.14 4.03
C ALA A 429 -22.05 -13.68 4.48
N ILE A 430 -20.98 -13.00 4.90
CA ILE A 430 -21.04 -11.60 5.32
C ILE A 430 -21.33 -10.69 4.13
N TYR A 431 -20.72 -10.93 2.98
CA TYR A 431 -20.96 -10.15 1.76
C TYR A 431 -22.44 -10.27 1.34
N ASP A 432 -22.99 -11.48 1.30
CA ASP A 432 -24.38 -11.74 0.89
C ASP A 432 -25.39 -11.00 1.76
N ILE A 433 -25.20 -10.98 3.10
CA ILE A 433 -26.16 -10.33 4.00
C ILE A 433 -26.17 -8.81 3.87
N PHE A 434 -25.04 -8.17 3.57
CA PHE A 434 -24.94 -6.71 3.51
C PHE A 434 -25.08 -6.12 2.11
N VAL A 435 -24.67 -6.85 1.07
CA VAL A 435 -24.59 -6.34 -0.29
C VAL A 435 -25.71 -6.90 -1.17
N ILE A 436 -25.95 -8.19 -1.10
CA ILE A 436 -26.95 -8.87 -1.96
C ILE A 436 -28.36 -8.75 -1.33
N THR A 437 -28.51 -9.17 -0.09
CA THR A 437 -29.82 -9.24 0.58
C THR A 437 -30.34 -7.86 1.01
N ARG A 438 -29.43 -6.90 1.29
CA ARG A 438 -29.73 -5.51 1.70
C ARG A 438 -30.70 -5.40 2.91
N LEU A 439 -30.62 -6.35 3.83
CA LEU A 439 -31.41 -6.38 5.07
C LEU A 439 -30.87 -5.40 6.11
#